data_b8152c58b6fa742b988b361dd691d58a
#
_entry.id   b8152c58b6fa742b988b361dd691d58a
#
_cell.length_a   1.000
_cell.length_b   1.000
_cell.length_c   1.000
_cell.angle_alpha   90.00
_cell.angle_beta   90.00
_cell.angle_gamma   90.00
#
_symmetry.space_group_name_H-M   'P 1'
#
loop_
_entity.id
_entity.type
_entity.pdbx_description
1 polymer ?
#
loop_
_entity_poly.entity_id
_entity_poly.type
_entity_poly.pdbx_seq_one_letter_code
_entity_poly.pdbx_strand_id
1 'polypeptide(L)'
;MTGSAERPAVLVYRHPGTPPAVLRQVCAGAEEEGVPTEVVDAPDGGDATALAHAAAQASRLDVGIGLDASGAAAVHHGKLPERGPAATTGLDGTPADWRRAGRTAARVVKGLPLG
;
A
#
# COMPACT_ATOMS: atom_id res chain seq x y z
N MET A 1 -4.86 22.43 -9.34
CA MET A 1 -3.98 21.63 -8.53
C MET A 1 -4.70 21.11 -7.31
N THR A 2 -4.41 19.94 -6.95
CA THR A 2 -5.12 19.31 -5.85
C THR A 2 -4.31 19.41 -4.58
N GLY A 3 -4.97 19.68 -3.48
CA GLY A 3 -4.31 19.73 -2.19
C GLY A 3 -3.79 18.37 -1.74
N SER A 4 -4.38 17.28 -2.25
CA SER A 4 -3.96 15.96 -1.83
C SER A 4 -2.50 15.67 -2.19
N ALA A 5 -2.02 16.20 -3.33
CA ALA A 5 -0.64 15.97 -3.75
C ALA A 5 0.38 16.58 -2.79
N GLU A 6 -0.06 17.51 -1.94
CA GLU A 6 0.80 18.19 -1.00
C GLU A 6 0.74 17.60 0.41
N ARG A 7 -0.22 16.72 0.65
CA ARG A 7 -0.36 16.09 1.95
C ARG A 7 0.49 14.84 2.01
N PRO A 8 1.25 14.66 3.09
CA PRO A 8 1.91 13.38 3.30
C PRO A 8 0.87 12.27 3.42
N ALA A 9 1.06 11.22 2.65
CA ALA A 9 0.13 10.10 2.64
C ALA A 9 0.86 8.83 2.23
N VAL A 10 0.35 7.69 2.70
CA VAL A 10 0.74 6.41 2.15
C VAL A 10 0.16 6.33 0.75
N LEU A 11 0.99 6.09 -0.24
CA LEU A 11 0.49 5.95 -1.61
C LEU A 11 0.12 4.50 -1.87
N VAL A 12 -1.04 4.30 -2.47
CA VAL A 12 -1.53 2.98 -2.85
C VAL A 12 -1.53 2.92 -4.37
N TYR A 13 -0.59 2.17 -4.94
CA TYR A 13 -0.54 1.95 -6.37
C TYR A 13 -1.39 0.74 -6.70
N ARG A 14 -2.43 0.96 -7.48
CA ARG A 14 -3.42 -0.04 -7.80
C ARG A 14 -3.35 -0.45 -9.26
N HIS A 15 -3.16 -1.73 -9.51
CA HIS A 15 -3.29 -2.28 -10.86
C HIS A 15 -4.76 -2.11 -11.30
N PRO A 16 -5.01 -1.79 -12.58
CA PRO A 16 -6.39 -1.59 -13.05
C PRO A 16 -7.29 -2.80 -12.80
N GLY A 17 -6.72 -4.01 -12.77
CA GLY A 17 -7.49 -5.23 -12.52
C GLY A 17 -7.68 -5.58 -11.06
N THR A 18 -7.20 -4.76 -10.14
CA THR A 18 -7.36 -5.04 -8.70
C THR A 18 -8.83 -5.06 -8.31
N PRO A 19 -9.31 -6.11 -7.65
CA PRO A 19 -10.71 -6.13 -7.19
C PRO A 19 -10.98 -4.98 -6.22
N PRO A 20 -12.13 -4.29 -6.35
CA PRO A 20 -12.43 -3.14 -5.50
C PRO A 20 -12.44 -3.45 -4.01
N ALA A 21 -12.81 -4.68 -3.62
CA ALA A 21 -12.83 -5.06 -2.23
C ALA A 21 -11.44 -5.01 -1.58
N VAL A 22 -10.40 -5.34 -2.35
CA VAL A 22 -9.02 -5.30 -1.86
C VAL A 22 -8.67 -3.87 -1.48
N LEU A 23 -8.90 -2.94 -2.39
CA LEU A 23 -8.60 -1.53 -2.15
C LEU A 23 -9.36 -1.00 -0.94
N ARG A 24 -10.64 -1.34 -0.83
CA ARG A 24 -11.49 -0.86 0.26
C ARG A 24 -10.94 -1.29 1.60
N GLN A 25 -10.55 -2.56 1.72
CA GLN A 25 -10.04 -3.09 2.99
C GLN A 25 -8.68 -2.52 3.35
N VAL A 26 -7.80 -2.39 2.36
CA VAL A 26 -6.47 -1.83 2.58
C VAL A 26 -6.58 -0.39 3.10
N CYS A 27 -7.38 0.43 2.43
CA CYS A 27 -7.54 1.82 2.84
C CYS A 27 -8.19 1.93 4.22
N ALA A 28 -9.18 1.06 4.51
CA ALA A 28 -9.82 1.06 5.82
C ALA A 28 -8.82 0.73 6.92
N GLY A 29 -7.90 -0.20 6.67
CA GLY A 29 -6.89 -0.55 7.68
C GLY A 29 -5.98 0.63 8.02
N ALA A 30 -5.55 1.38 7.01
CA ALA A 30 -4.73 2.55 7.26
C ALA A 30 -5.50 3.63 8.00
N GLU A 31 -6.78 3.82 7.64
CA GLU A 31 -7.62 4.83 8.28
C GLU A 31 -7.87 4.50 9.75
N GLU A 32 -7.98 3.22 10.09
CA GLU A 32 -8.14 2.81 11.48
C GLU A 32 -6.97 3.29 12.34
N GLU A 33 -5.79 3.40 11.74
CA GLU A 33 -4.60 3.88 12.45
C GLU A 33 -4.40 5.38 12.30
N GLY A 34 -5.33 6.07 11.65
CA GLY A 34 -5.27 7.53 11.51
C GLY A 34 -4.29 8.01 10.46
N VAL A 35 -3.87 7.16 9.52
CA VAL A 35 -2.91 7.53 8.49
C VAL A 35 -3.64 7.69 7.16
N PRO A 36 -3.53 8.83 6.49
CA PRO A 36 -4.21 9.03 5.21
C PRO A 36 -3.57 8.22 4.09
N THR A 37 -4.38 7.83 3.13
CA THR A 37 -3.94 7.15 1.92
C THR A 37 -4.32 7.96 0.70
N GLU A 38 -3.54 7.80 -0.35
CA GLU A 38 -3.88 8.36 -1.66
C GLU A 38 -3.72 7.25 -2.69
N VAL A 39 -4.77 7.01 -3.46
CA VAL A 39 -4.80 5.92 -4.44
C VAL A 39 -4.37 6.46 -5.80
N VAL A 40 -3.46 5.76 -6.44
CA VAL A 40 -2.98 6.08 -7.78
C VAL A 40 -3.12 4.85 -8.65
N ASP A 41 -3.76 5.01 -9.80
CA ASP A 41 -3.85 3.91 -10.76
C ASP A 41 -2.50 3.72 -11.43
N ALA A 42 -2.05 2.48 -11.50
CA ALA A 42 -0.76 2.13 -12.08
C ALA A 42 -1.00 1.54 -13.47
N PRO A 43 -0.92 2.35 -14.53
CA PRO A 43 -1.31 1.90 -15.86
C PRO A 43 -0.43 0.79 -16.41
N ASP A 44 0.81 0.74 -16.00
CA ASP A 44 1.74 -0.26 -16.54
C ASP A 44 1.63 -1.59 -15.84
N GLY A 45 0.86 -1.66 -14.76
CA GLY A 45 0.72 -2.89 -14.01
C GLY A 45 1.97 -3.23 -13.23
N GLY A 46 2.23 -4.53 -13.10
CA GLY A 46 3.35 -5.02 -12.31
C GLY A 46 2.85 -5.85 -11.14
N ASP A 47 3.77 -6.52 -10.45
CA ASP A 47 3.39 -7.28 -9.27
C ASP A 47 3.27 -6.35 -8.06
N ALA A 48 2.65 -6.86 -7.00
CA ALA A 48 2.36 -6.05 -5.82
C ALA A 48 3.63 -5.45 -5.22
N THR A 49 4.72 -6.22 -5.17
CA THR A 49 5.98 -5.76 -4.58
C THR A 49 6.58 -4.61 -5.40
N ALA A 50 6.59 -4.76 -6.73
CA ALA A 50 7.13 -3.70 -7.59
C ALA A 50 6.29 -2.43 -7.47
N LEU A 51 4.97 -2.56 -7.45
CA LEU A 51 4.08 -1.42 -7.30
C LEU A 51 4.26 -0.76 -5.93
N ALA A 52 4.40 -1.56 -4.88
CA ALA A 52 4.62 -1.02 -3.53
C ALA A 52 5.93 -0.25 -3.44
N HIS A 53 6.98 -0.78 -4.05
CA HIS A 53 8.28 -0.10 -4.05
C HIS A 53 8.18 1.25 -4.76
N ALA A 54 7.56 1.28 -5.94
CA ALA A 54 7.37 2.52 -6.69
C ALA A 54 6.55 3.52 -5.88
N ALA A 55 5.49 3.05 -5.23
CA ALA A 55 4.64 3.90 -4.41
C ALA A 55 5.42 4.49 -3.23
N ALA A 56 6.24 3.66 -2.58
CA ALA A 56 7.05 4.14 -1.46
C ALA A 56 8.03 5.22 -1.89
N GLN A 57 8.65 5.04 -3.07
CA GLN A 57 9.58 6.04 -3.59
C GLN A 57 8.89 7.37 -3.87
N ALA A 58 7.61 7.34 -4.23
CA ALA A 58 6.85 8.55 -4.54
C ALA A 58 6.16 9.16 -3.32
N SER A 59 6.04 8.42 -2.24
CA SER A 59 5.32 8.88 -1.05
C SER A 59 6.17 9.82 -0.23
N ARG A 60 5.57 10.90 0.25
CA ARG A 60 6.26 11.82 1.17
C ARG A 60 6.48 11.20 2.54
N LEU A 61 5.79 10.11 2.85
CA LEU A 61 5.99 9.35 4.08
C LEU A 61 6.93 8.16 3.87
N ASP A 62 7.45 7.97 2.65
CA ASP A 62 8.32 6.85 2.27
C ASP A 62 7.66 5.49 2.44
N VAL A 63 6.33 5.43 2.44
CA VAL A 63 5.60 4.18 2.60
C VAL A 63 4.60 4.03 1.47
N GLY A 64 4.62 2.87 0.84
CA GLY A 64 3.72 2.57 -0.26
C GLY A 64 3.09 1.20 -0.13
N ILE A 65 1.92 1.06 -0.74
CA ILE A 65 1.23 -0.21 -0.85
C ILE A 65 1.03 -0.48 -2.33
N GLY A 66 1.29 -1.71 -2.74
CA GLY A 66 1.03 -2.14 -4.11
C GLY A 66 -0.05 -3.20 -4.12
N LEU A 67 -0.99 -3.08 -5.04
CA LEU A 67 -2.09 -4.03 -5.21
C LEU A 67 -2.06 -4.52 -6.65
N ASP A 68 -1.92 -5.83 -6.84
CA ASP A 68 -1.86 -6.36 -8.20
C ASP A 68 -3.23 -6.86 -8.66
N ALA A 69 -3.27 -7.35 -9.89
CA ALA A 69 -4.53 -7.77 -10.50
C ALA A 69 -5.15 -8.98 -9.82
N SER A 70 -4.34 -9.80 -9.16
CA SER A 70 -4.83 -11.00 -8.49
C SER A 70 -5.36 -10.73 -7.09
N GLY A 71 -5.16 -9.53 -6.56
CA GLY A 71 -5.58 -9.20 -5.21
C GLY A 71 -4.47 -9.35 -4.18
N ALA A 72 -3.24 -9.63 -4.62
CA ALA A 72 -2.12 -9.64 -3.69
C ALA A 72 -1.75 -8.21 -3.32
N ALA A 73 -1.28 -8.03 -2.09
CA ALA A 73 -0.89 -6.72 -1.59
C ALA A 73 0.51 -6.80 -1.00
N ALA A 74 1.28 -5.72 -1.16
CA ALA A 74 2.59 -5.59 -0.54
C ALA A 74 2.69 -4.22 0.09
N VAL A 75 3.43 -4.14 1.19
CA VAL A 75 3.75 -2.89 1.88
C VAL A 75 5.25 -2.68 1.79
N HIS A 76 5.67 -1.48 1.43
CA HIS A 76 7.08 -1.20 1.23
C HIS A 76 7.47 0.12 1.88
N HIS A 77 8.74 0.23 2.19
CA HIS A 77 9.33 1.49 2.65
C HIS A 77 10.40 1.91 1.65
N GLY A 78 10.54 3.22 1.43
CA GLY A 78 11.45 3.74 0.42
C GLY A 78 12.90 3.40 0.64
N LYS A 79 13.29 3.05 1.86
CA LYS A 79 14.67 2.69 2.18
C LYS A 79 14.96 1.21 2.09
N LEU A 80 13.94 0.38 1.84
CA LEU A 80 14.13 -1.06 1.69
C LEU A 80 14.44 -1.39 0.23
N PRO A 81 15.22 -2.46 -0.01
CA PRO A 81 15.45 -2.90 -1.39
C PRO A 81 14.14 -3.40 -2.01
N GLU A 82 14.05 -3.29 -3.33
CA GLU A 82 12.80 -3.59 -4.02
C GLU A 82 12.26 -4.98 -3.68
N ARG A 83 13.12 -5.97 -3.58
CA ARG A 83 12.70 -7.34 -3.31
C ARG A 83 12.62 -7.66 -1.82
N GLY A 84 12.67 -6.65 -0.96
CA GLY A 84 12.58 -6.83 0.48
C GLY A 84 11.44 -6.02 1.09
N PRO A 85 10.19 -6.28 0.72
CA PRO A 85 9.08 -5.50 1.25
C PRO A 85 8.89 -5.75 2.75
N ALA A 86 8.22 -4.80 3.41
CA ALA A 86 7.95 -4.91 4.84
C ALA A 86 6.91 -5.99 5.13
N ALA A 87 5.94 -6.19 4.21
CA ALA A 87 4.91 -7.19 4.38
C ALA A 87 4.29 -7.52 3.02
N THR A 88 3.77 -8.74 2.89
CA THR A 88 3.04 -9.16 1.69
C THR A 88 1.87 -10.03 2.07
N THR A 89 0.84 -10.04 1.22
CA THR A 89 -0.20 -11.07 1.24
C THR A 89 -0.11 -11.83 -0.08
N GLY A 90 -0.47 -13.11 -0.05
CA GLY A 90 -0.46 -13.91 -1.26
C GLY A 90 -1.79 -13.83 -2.02
N LEU A 91 -1.93 -14.72 -3.01
CA LEU A 91 -3.13 -14.77 -3.85
C LEU A 91 -4.38 -15.12 -3.06
N ASP A 92 -4.20 -15.83 -1.93
CA ASP A 92 -5.30 -16.28 -1.11
C ASP A 92 -5.61 -15.31 0.03
N GLY A 93 -5.21 -14.06 -0.12
CA GLY A 93 -5.47 -13.04 0.89
C GLY A 93 -6.96 -12.93 1.19
N THR A 94 -7.28 -12.75 2.47
CA THR A 94 -8.64 -12.56 2.94
C THR A 94 -8.88 -11.09 3.22
N PRO A 95 -10.14 -10.66 3.39
CA PRO A 95 -10.41 -9.27 3.79
C PRO A 95 -9.63 -8.85 5.04
N ALA A 96 -9.48 -9.76 6.00
CA ALA A 96 -8.69 -9.47 7.20
C ALA A 96 -7.21 -9.24 6.86
N ASP A 97 -6.68 -10.01 5.91
CA ASP A 97 -5.30 -9.84 5.48
C ASP A 97 -5.10 -8.50 4.77
N TRP A 98 -6.06 -8.11 3.92
CA TRP A 98 -5.97 -6.83 3.22
C TRP A 98 -6.05 -5.67 4.21
N ARG A 99 -6.94 -5.77 5.19
CA ARG A 99 -7.05 -4.74 6.22
C ARG A 99 -5.77 -4.65 7.05
N ARG A 100 -5.17 -5.81 7.35
CA ARG A 100 -3.89 -5.84 8.07
C ARG A 100 -2.79 -5.18 7.26
N ALA A 101 -2.77 -5.36 5.93
CA ALA A 101 -1.77 -4.69 5.10
C ALA A 101 -1.86 -3.17 5.25
N GLY A 102 -3.06 -2.62 5.27
CA GLY A 102 -3.25 -1.19 5.49
C GLY A 102 -2.76 -0.76 6.86
N ARG A 103 -3.09 -1.52 7.91
CA ARG A 103 -2.61 -1.22 9.26
C ARG A 103 -1.08 -1.31 9.35
N THR A 104 -0.50 -2.31 8.69
CA THR A 104 0.95 -2.47 8.65
C THR A 104 1.62 -1.24 8.05
N ALA A 105 1.10 -0.75 6.92
CA ALA A 105 1.64 0.45 6.30
C ALA A 105 1.60 1.64 7.27
N ALA A 106 0.47 1.81 7.95
CA ALA A 106 0.34 2.90 8.92
C ALA A 106 1.32 2.75 10.07
N ARG A 107 1.55 1.52 10.53
CA ARG A 107 2.51 1.27 11.61
C ARG A 107 3.93 1.54 11.17
N VAL A 108 4.26 1.24 9.91
CA VAL A 108 5.58 1.57 9.36
C VAL A 108 5.77 3.08 9.39
N VAL A 109 4.75 3.85 8.99
CA VAL A 109 4.81 5.31 9.04
C VAL A 109 5.12 5.80 10.46
N LYS A 110 4.46 5.20 11.45
CA LYS A 110 4.59 5.64 12.84
C LYS A 110 5.82 5.08 13.53
N GLY A 111 6.56 4.18 12.87
CA GLY A 111 7.70 3.51 13.51
C GLY A 111 7.29 2.51 14.57
N LEU A 112 6.04 2.00 14.52
CA LEU A 112 5.55 1.04 15.50
C LEU A 112 5.92 -0.39 15.10
N PRO A 113 5.98 -1.31 16.07
CA PRO A 113 6.24 -2.72 15.73
C PRO A 113 5.20 -3.26 14.77
N LEU A 114 5.66 -4.11 13.84
CA LEU A 114 4.78 -4.79 12.90
C LEU A 114 4.19 -6.02 13.59
N GLY A 115 2.96 -6.30 13.26
CA GLY A 115 2.40 -7.50 13.86
C GLY A 115 0.92 -7.55 13.98
#